data_75d5e933e940ddc621861faf320e1c99
#
_entry.id   75d5e933e940ddc621861faf320e1c99
#
_cell.length_a   1.000
_cell.length_b   1.000
_cell.length_c   1.000
_cell.angle_alpha   90.00
_cell.angle_beta   90.00
_cell.angle_gamma   90.00
#
_symmetry.space_group_name_H-M   'P 1'
#
loop_
_entity.id
_entity.type
_entity.pdbx_description
1 polymer ?
#
loop_
_entity_poly.entity_id
_entity_poly.type
_entity_poly.pdbx_seq_one_letter_code
_entity_poly.pdbx_strand_id
1 'polypeptide(L)'
;LQVSPLAFGGNVFGWTVDEAASFKLLDAWLDAGFNFVDTADVYSYWVPGHSGGESETIIGKWLKQSGKRSRVVLATKLGKSMGEGKVGLSPAYIREAVEASLKRLQTDYIDLYQSHDDDANTPLEDTLGAFDDLVKAGKVRAIGASNFTAPRLAEALDVSERLGIARYESLQPLY
;
A
#
# COMPACT_ATOMS: atom_id res chain seq x y z
N LEU A 1 -7.72 -1.70 -12.50
CA LEU A 1 -8.49 -2.05 -11.29
C LEU A 1 -9.88 -1.43 -11.35
N GLN A 2 -10.91 -2.19 -10.91
CA GLN A 2 -12.25 -1.63 -10.70
C GLN A 2 -12.47 -1.43 -9.21
N VAL A 3 -12.57 -0.19 -8.78
CA VAL A 3 -12.70 0.20 -7.38
C VAL A 3 -14.03 0.89 -7.13
N SER A 4 -14.58 0.71 -5.94
CA SER A 4 -15.70 1.52 -5.45
C SER A 4 -15.30 3.00 -5.34
N PRO A 5 -16.27 3.94 -5.42
CA PRO A 5 -15.96 5.38 -5.38
C PRO A 5 -15.42 5.85 -4.03
N LEU A 6 -15.55 5.03 -3.00
CA LEU A 6 -15.03 5.29 -1.66
C LEU A 6 -14.02 4.19 -1.29
N ALA A 7 -12.95 4.57 -0.59
CA ALA A 7 -11.99 3.67 0.02
C ALA A 7 -12.18 3.61 1.54
N PHE A 8 -12.04 2.43 2.13
CA PHE A 8 -11.98 2.28 3.58
C PHE A 8 -10.55 2.55 4.06
N GLY A 9 -10.36 3.56 4.90
CA GLY A 9 -9.06 3.87 5.48
C GLY A 9 -8.75 3.03 6.72
N GLY A 10 -7.77 2.16 6.63
CA GLY A 10 -7.34 1.26 7.70
C GLY A 10 -6.40 1.87 8.75
N ASN A 11 -6.15 3.17 8.71
CA ASN A 11 -5.21 3.83 9.63
C ASN A 11 -5.63 3.79 11.12
N VAL A 12 -6.87 3.47 11.40
CA VAL A 12 -7.44 3.34 12.75
C VAL A 12 -7.29 1.92 13.34
N PHE A 13 -7.01 0.93 12.50
CA PHE A 13 -6.91 -0.47 12.91
C PHE A 13 -5.66 -0.73 13.76
N GLY A 14 -5.86 -1.38 14.91
CA GLY A 14 -4.82 -1.60 15.90
C GLY A 14 -4.48 -0.35 16.72
N TRP A 15 -5.22 0.75 16.54
CA TRP A 15 -5.08 1.98 17.32
C TRP A 15 -6.38 2.29 18.06
N THR A 16 -7.32 3.01 17.43
CA THR A 16 -8.62 3.37 18.02
C THR A 16 -9.70 2.33 17.77
N VAL A 17 -9.47 1.40 16.85
CA VAL A 17 -10.36 0.30 16.51
C VAL A 17 -9.61 -1.01 16.71
N ASP A 18 -10.12 -1.86 17.61
CA ASP A 18 -9.55 -3.18 17.88
C ASP A 18 -9.81 -4.18 16.74
N GLU A 19 -9.21 -5.37 16.84
CA GLU A 19 -9.30 -6.42 15.81
C GLU A 19 -10.74 -6.87 15.58
N ALA A 20 -11.53 -7.07 16.64
CA ALA A 20 -12.90 -7.57 16.52
C ALA A 20 -13.85 -6.55 15.87
N ALA A 21 -13.70 -5.27 16.22
CA ALA A 21 -14.44 -4.18 15.58
C ALA A 21 -14.00 -3.97 14.14
N SER A 22 -12.70 -4.08 13.85
CA SER A 22 -12.16 -3.99 12.49
C SER A 22 -12.78 -5.02 11.56
N PHE A 23 -12.91 -6.27 12.00
CA PHE A 23 -13.53 -7.34 11.21
C PHE A 23 -15.00 -7.04 10.87
N LYS A 24 -15.77 -6.55 11.86
CA LYS A 24 -17.16 -6.17 11.64
C LYS A 24 -17.29 -5.01 10.64
N LEU A 25 -16.39 -4.02 10.72
CA LEU A 25 -16.38 -2.89 9.82
C LEU A 25 -16.03 -3.31 8.38
N LEU A 26 -15.02 -4.17 8.21
CA LEU A 26 -14.64 -4.70 6.90
C LEU A 26 -15.74 -5.57 6.28
N ASP A 27 -16.43 -6.39 7.09
CA ASP A 27 -17.59 -7.16 6.62
C ASP A 27 -18.72 -6.23 6.18
N ALA A 28 -19.10 -5.27 7.01
CA ALA A 28 -20.14 -4.29 6.69
C ALA A 28 -19.80 -3.46 5.44
N TRP A 29 -18.52 -3.12 5.23
CA TRP A 29 -18.03 -2.43 4.04
C TRP A 29 -18.29 -3.21 2.76
N LEU A 30 -17.92 -4.51 2.75
CA LEU A 30 -18.17 -5.39 1.61
C LEU A 30 -19.66 -5.68 1.39
N ASP A 31 -20.44 -5.81 2.48
CA ASP A 31 -21.88 -6.08 2.40
C ASP A 31 -22.65 -4.86 1.90
N ALA A 32 -22.14 -3.65 2.11
CA ALA A 32 -22.64 -2.41 1.51
C ALA A 32 -22.28 -2.25 0.01
N GLY A 33 -21.54 -3.21 -0.59
CA GLY A 33 -21.17 -3.20 -2.00
C GLY A 33 -19.87 -2.46 -2.32
N PHE A 34 -19.13 -1.99 -1.31
CA PHE A 34 -17.81 -1.40 -1.50
C PHE A 34 -16.72 -2.48 -1.50
N ASN A 35 -15.61 -2.22 -2.20
CA ASN A 35 -14.53 -3.21 -2.33
C ASN A 35 -13.12 -2.66 -2.10
N PHE A 36 -12.95 -1.36 -1.93
CA PHE A 36 -11.63 -0.74 -1.84
C PHE A 36 -11.21 -0.52 -0.40
N VAL A 37 -10.10 -1.17 0.02
CA VAL A 37 -9.52 -1.07 1.36
C VAL A 37 -8.10 -0.55 1.25
N ASP A 38 -7.82 0.56 1.93
CA ASP A 38 -6.52 1.26 1.93
C ASP A 38 -5.85 1.14 3.30
N THR A 39 -4.60 0.72 3.31
CA THR A 39 -3.74 0.63 4.49
C THR A 39 -2.32 1.13 4.18
N ALA A 40 -1.37 0.93 5.07
CA ALA A 40 0.05 1.18 4.87
C ALA A 40 0.88 0.37 5.88
N ASP A 41 2.15 0.12 5.54
CA ASP A 41 3.12 -0.52 6.41
C ASP A 41 3.36 0.24 7.72
N VAL A 42 3.34 1.57 7.67
CA VAL A 42 3.56 2.47 8.83
C VAL A 42 2.34 2.56 9.78
N TYR A 43 1.17 2.07 9.37
CA TYR A 43 -0.04 2.13 10.22
C TYR A 43 0.03 1.04 11.31
N SER A 44 -0.02 1.27 12.57
CA SER A 44 -0.13 2.50 13.39
C SER A 44 1.15 2.71 14.23
N TYR A 45 2.29 2.92 13.55
CA TYR A 45 3.62 3.09 14.17
C TYR A 45 3.69 4.18 15.26
N TRP A 46 2.85 5.21 15.15
CA TRP A 46 2.78 6.34 16.10
C TRP A 46 2.21 5.98 17.47
N VAL A 47 1.70 4.77 17.65
CA VAL A 47 1.15 4.32 18.92
C VAL A 47 2.30 3.75 19.78
N PRO A 48 2.45 4.17 21.05
CA PRO A 48 3.50 3.64 21.91
C PRO A 48 3.45 2.11 22.03
N GLY A 49 4.58 1.48 21.74
CA GLY A 49 4.72 0.01 21.75
C GLY A 49 4.43 -0.67 20.42
N HIS A 50 3.98 0.08 19.40
CA HIS A 50 3.80 -0.44 18.05
C HIS A 50 5.08 -0.33 17.22
N SER A 51 5.19 -1.18 16.21
CA SER A 51 6.33 -1.25 15.28
C SER A 51 5.98 -0.94 13.84
N GLY A 52 4.71 -0.65 13.56
CA GLY A 52 4.14 -0.55 12.22
C GLY A 52 3.66 -1.90 11.68
N GLY A 53 2.71 -1.87 10.74
CA GLY A 53 2.12 -3.07 10.16
C GLY A 53 0.97 -3.68 10.96
N GLU A 54 0.54 -3.07 12.06
CA GLU A 54 -0.58 -3.54 12.85
C GLU A 54 -1.87 -3.55 12.04
N SER A 55 -2.13 -2.51 11.27
CA SER A 55 -3.29 -2.44 10.38
C SER A 55 -3.27 -3.53 9.32
N GLU A 56 -2.13 -3.72 8.63
CA GLU A 56 -1.98 -4.81 7.64
C GLU A 56 -2.17 -6.19 8.29
N THR A 57 -1.67 -6.38 9.51
CA THR A 57 -1.81 -7.64 10.25
C THR A 57 -3.27 -7.96 10.56
N ILE A 58 -4.05 -6.97 10.99
CA ILE A 58 -5.50 -7.12 11.25
C ILE A 58 -6.24 -7.44 9.96
N ILE A 59 -5.99 -6.70 8.89
CA ILE A 59 -6.59 -6.96 7.57
C ILE A 59 -6.24 -8.37 7.08
N GLY A 60 -4.97 -8.78 7.20
CA GLY A 60 -4.52 -10.11 6.80
C GLY A 60 -5.22 -11.24 7.54
N LYS A 61 -5.39 -11.12 8.86
CA LYS A 61 -6.16 -12.07 9.66
C LYS A 61 -7.61 -12.16 9.19
N TRP A 62 -8.25 -11.01 8.96
CA TRP A 62 -9.61 -10.97 8.45
C TRP A 62 -9.73 -11.62 7.07
N LEU A 63 -8.82 -11.30 6.13
CA LEU A 63 -8.81 -11.91 4.79
C LEU A 63 -8.71 -13.43 4.85
N LYS A 64 -7.82 -13.95 5.71
CA LYS A 64 -7.63 -15.39 5.90
C LYS A 64 -8.86 -16.06 6.51
N GLN A 65 -9.45 -15.46 7.56
CA GLN A 65 -10.60 -16.04 8.22
C GLN A 65 -11.87 -16.02 7.36
N SER A 66 -12.09 -14.90 6.67
CA SER A 66 -13.30 -14.70 5.87
C SER A 66 -13.26 -15.37 4.49
N GLY A 67 -12.06 -15.64 3.96
CA GLY A 67 -11.88 -16.12 2.59
C GLY A 67 -12.26 -15.09 1.51
N LYS A 68 -12.39 -13.81 1.89
CA LYS A 68 -12.95 -12.75 1.02
C LYS A 68 -11.88 -12.02 0.18
N ARG A 69 -10.63 -12.51 0.12
CA ARG A 69 -9.53 -11.81 -0.58
C ARG A 69 -9.88 -11.38 -2.01
N SER A 70 -10.56 -12.24 -2.77
CA SER A 70 -10.94 -11.95 -4.16
C SER A 70 -12.04 -10.89 -4.32
N ARG A 71 -12.73 -10.53 -3.25
CA ARG A 71 -13.76 -9.47 -3.23
C ARG A 71 -13.19 -8.09 -2.90
N VAL A 72 -11.92 -8.03 -2.51
CA VAL A 72 -11.26 -6.79 -2.04
C VAL A 72 -10.24 -6.32 -3.06
N VAL A 73 -10.31 -5.05 -3.41
CA VAL A 73 -9.18 -4.32 -3.99
C VAL A 73 -8.37 -3.75 -2.83
N LEU A 74 -7.19 -4.32 -2.61
CA LEU A 74 -6.35 -4.02 -1.45
C LEU A 74 -5.23 -3.08 -1.85
N ALA A 75 -5.21 -1.89 -1.25
CA ALA A 75 -4.11 -0.95 -1.36
C ALA A 75 -3.28 -0.92 -0.09
N THR A 76 -1.97 -0.90 -0.24
CA THR A 76 -1.04 -0.59 0.85
C THR A 76 0.10 0.29 0.34
N LYS A 77 0.92 0.80 1.25
CA LYS A 77 1.95 1.81 0.96
C LYS A 77 3.22 1.50 1.73
N LEU A 78 4.35 2.02 1.20
CA LEU A 78 5.66 1.99 1.87
C LEU A 78 6.36 3.36 1.74
N GLY A 79 7.44 3.52 2.45
CA GLY A 79 8.36 4.66 2.27
C GLY A 79 8.38 5.65 3.43
N LYS A 80 7.32 5.73 4.24
CA LYS A 80 7.37 6.50 5.49
C LYS A 80 8.28 5.79 6.51
N SER A 81 8.94 6.59 7.35
CA SER A 81 9.87 6.06 8.33
C SER A 81 9.19 5.20 9.39
N MET A 82 9.72 3.99 9.59
CA MET A 82 9.39 3.07 10.68
C MET A 82 10.65 2.73 11.50
N GLY A 83 11.59 3.68 11.58
CA GLY A 83 12.85 3.51 12.29
C GLY A 83 14.05 3.39 11.35
N GLU A 84 15.22 3.09 11.92
CA GLU A 84 16.48 3.04 11.18
C GLU A 84 16.45 2.00 10.05
N GLY A 85 16.85 2.40 8.85
CA GLY A 85 16.89 1.56 7.65
C GLY A 85 15.53 1.25 7.02
N LYS A 86 14.41 1.67 7.64
CA LYS A 86 13.05 1.42 7.14
C LYS A 86 12.39 2.70 6.67
N VAL A 87 12.91 3.26 5.58
CA VAL A 87 12.41 4.53 5.02
C VAL A 87 12.83 4.67 3.56
N GLY A 88 12.07 5.44 2.79
CA GLY A 88 12.38 5.80 1.41
C GLY A 88 11.94 4.77 0.39
N LEU A 89 12.42 4.96 -0.84
CA LEU A 89 11.99 4.19 -2.01
C LEU A 89 13.16 3.53 -2.75
N SER A 90 14.24 3.21 -2.03
CA SER A 90 15.34 2.48 -2.63
C SER A 90 14.89 1.09 -3.11
N PRO A 91 15.44 0.55 -4.22
CA PRO A 91 15.08 -0.76 -4.74
C PRO A 91 15.21 -1.89 -3.72
N ALA A 92 16.23 -1.83 -2.86
CA ALA A 92 16.44 -2.81 -1.81
C ALA A 92 15.29 -2.77 -0.79
N TYR A 93 14.93 -1.57 -0.33
CA TYR A 93 13.87 -1.41 0.66
C TYR A 93 12.48 -1.72 0.07
N ILE A 94 12.20 -1.34 -1.18
CA ILE A 94 10.94 -1.71 -1.86
C ILE A 94 10.74 -3.23 -1.88
N ARG A 95 11.80 -4.00 -2.22
CA ARG A 95 11.74 -5.47 -2.24
C ARG A 95 11.54 -6.07 -0.85
N GLU A 96 12.21 -5.53 0.17
CA GLU A 96 12.03 -5.98 1.55
C GLU A 96 10.63 -5.64 2.08
N ALA A 97 10.18 -4.41 1.88
CA ALA A 97 8.90 -3.91 2.39
C ALA A 97 7.71 -4.65 1.79
N VAL A 98 7.72 -4.97 0.48
CA VAL A 98 6.62 -5.72 -0.14
C VAL A 98 6.48 -7.12 0.44
N GLU A 99 7.59 -7.84 0.68
CA GLU A 99 7.55 -9.17 1.28
C GLU A 99 6.99 -9.11 2.72
N ALA A 100 7.40 -8.11 3.48
CA ALA A 100 6.90 -7.89 4.82
C ALA A 100 5.39 -7.57 4.81
N SER A 101 4.92 -6.73 3.88
CA SER A 101 3.49 -6.40 3.70
C SER A 101 2.68 -7.62 3.27
N LEU A 102 3.13 -8.39 2.28
CA LEU A 102 2.47 -9.62 1.84
C LEU A 102 2.33 -10.64 2.98
N LYS A 103 3.37 -10.77 3.81
CA LYS A 103 3.34 -11.64 5.00
C LYS A 103 2.32 -11.17 6.03
N ARG A 104 2.26 -9.88 6.35
CA ARG A 104 1.28 -9.32 7.30
C ARG A 104 -0.15 -9.43 6.77
N LEU A 105 -0.35 -9.12 5.49
CA LEU A 105 -1.63 -9.20 4.80
C LEU A 105 -2.08 -10.64 4.49
N GLN A 106 -1.20 -11.63 4.66
CA GLN A 106 -1.47 -13.06 4.42
C GLN A 106 -2.06 -13.32 3.02
N THR A 107 -1.47 -12.69 2.01
CA THR A 107 -1.87 -12.78 0.60
C THR A 107 -0.63 -12.83 -0.30
N ASP A 108 -0.78 -13.38 -1.49
CA ASP A 108 0.30 -13.51 -2.47
C ASP A 108 0.45 -12.27 -3.38
N TYR A 109 -0.52 -11.36 -3.33
CA TYR A 109 -0.52 -10.16 -4.16
C TYR A 109 -1.21 -8.97 -3.50
N ILE A 110 -0.77 -7.77 -3.90
CA ILE A 110 -1.36 -6.48 -3.57
C ILE A 110 -1.99 -5.92 -4.85
N ASP A 111 -3.21 -5.36 -4.77
CA ASP A 111 -3.88 -4.80 -5.94
C ASP A 111 -3.30 -3.43 -6.31
N LEU A 112 -3.02 -2.58 -5.32
CA LEU A 112 -2.41 -1.26 -5.51
C LEU A 112 -1.31 -1.03 -4.48
N TYR A 113 -0.05 -0.95 -4.92
CA TYR A 113 1.09 -0.68 -4.05
C TYR A 113 1.61 0.74 -4.29
N GLN A 114 1.66 1.55 -3.23
CA GLN A 114 1.86 2.98 -3.38
C GLN A 114 3.13 3.46 -2.68
N SER A 115 3.86 4.37 -3.35
CA SER A 115 4.82 5.24 -2.67
C SER A 115 4.06 6.16 -1.71
N HIS A 116 4.28 6.02 -0.40
CA HIS A 116 3.57 6.79 0.61
C HIS A 116 3.97 8.27 0.63
N ASP A 117 5.24 8.54 0.33
CA ASP A 117 5.82 9.86 0.08
C ASP A 117 6.84 9.75 -1.06
N ASP A 118 7.24 10.89 -1.64
CA ASP A 118 8.38 10.96 -2.55
C ASP A 118 9.70 10.73 -1.79
N ASP A 119 10.69 10.19 -2.49
CA ASP A 119 12.05 10.03 -1.99
C ASP A 119 13.04 10.71 -2.95
N ALA A 120 13.40 11.94 -2.63
CA ALA A 120 14.35 12.73 -3.43
C ALA A 120 15.79 12.16 -3.40
N ASN A 121 16.10 11.22 -2.51
CA ASN A 121 17.42 10.59 -2.42
C ASN A 121 17.57 9.39 -3.35
N THR A 122 16.47 8.89 -3.90
CA THR A 122 16.47 7.76 -4.83
C THR A 122 16.04 8.24 -6.23
N PRO A 123 16.82 7.98 -7.28
CA PRO A 123 16.39 8.27 -8.65
C PRO A 123 15.05 7.61 -8.99
N LEU A 124 14.18 8.33 -9.72
CA LEU A 124 12.87 7.78 -10.12
C LEU A 124 12.98 6.52 -10.96
N GLU A 125 14.00 6.44 -11.81
CA GLU A 125 14.30 5.27 -12.62
C GLU A 125 14.50 4.01 -11.76
N ASP A 126 15.22 4.14 -10.65
CA ASP A 126 15.51 3.05 -9.74
C ASP A 126 14.25 2.64 -8.95
N THR A 127 13.50 3.63 -8.44
CA THR A 127 12.22 3.40 -7.75
C THR A 127 11.21 2.71 -8.66
N LEU A 128 10.95 3.28 -9.83
CA LEU A 128 9.95 2.76 -10.77
C LEU A 128 10.38 1.42 -11.37
N GLY A 129 11.68 1.21 -11.60
CA GLY A 129 12.22 -0.08 -12.01
C GLY A 129 11.96 -1.19 -10.98
N ALA A 130 12.16 -0.88 -9.69
CA ALA A 130 11.85 -1.83 -8.62
C ALA A 130 10.36 -2.16 -8.52
N PHE A 131 9.48 -1.17 -8.67
CA PHE A 131 8.04 -1.41 -8.74
C PHE A 131 7.63 -2.22 -9.97
N ASP A 132 8.23 -1.96 -11.13
CA ASP A 132 8.00 -2.72 -12.36
C ASP A 132 8.37 -4.21 -12.20
N ASP A 133 9.49 -4.50 -11.51
CA ASP A 133 9.88 -5.87 -11.16
C ASP A 133 8.79 -6.57 -10.33
N LEU A 134 8.15 -5.85 -9.39
CA LEU A 134 7.06 -6.41 -8.57
C LEU A 134 5.80 -6.68 -9.39
N VAL A 135 5.49 -5.81 -10.35
CA VAL A 135 4.36 -6.00 -11.27
C VAL A 135 4.62 -7.20 -12.17
N LYS A 136 5.81 -7.30 -12.76
CA LYS A 136 6.21 -8.45 -13.61
C LYS A 136 6.23 -9.77 -12.84
N ALA A 137 6.59 -9.73 -11.56
CA ALA A 137 6.56 -10.89 -10.67
C ALA A 137 5.14 -11.28 -10.22
N GLY A 138 4.11 -10.48 -10.54
CA GLY A 138 2.72 -10.72 -10.13
C GLY A 138 2.43 -10.45 -8.66
N LYS A 139 3.39 -9.89 -7.92
CA LYS A 139 3.19 -9.50 -6.50
C LYS A 139 2.36 -8.25 -6.33
N VAL A 140 2.35 -7.39 -7.34
CA VAL A 140 1.63 -6.12 -7.38
C VAL A 140 0.88 -6.03 -8.71
N ARG A 141 -0.37 -5.60 -8.70
CA ARG A 141 -1.18 -5.45 -9.92
C ARG A 141 -1.07 -4.05 -10.54
N ALA A 142 -1.01 -3.04 -9.69
CA ALA A 142 -0.84 -1.64 -10.09
C ALA A 142 -0.03 -0.89 -9.05
N ILE A 143 0.63 0.18 -9.46
CA ILE A 143 1.38 1.05 -8.57
C ILE A 143 0.74 2.44 -8.52
N GLY A 144 0.95 3.15 -7.40
CA GLY A 144 0.41 4.48 -7.18
C GLY A 144 1.38 5.36 -6.39
N ALA A 145 1.10 6.66 -6.39
CA ALA A 145 1.81 7.66 -5.61
C ALA A 145 0.89 8.30 -4.57
N SER A 146 1.47 8.68 -3.44
CA SER A 146 0.81 9.48 -2.41
C SER A 146 1.73 10.64 -2.04
N ASN A 147 1.15 11.81 -1.77
CA ASN A 147 1.90 13.02 -1.37
C ASN A 147 2.95 13.53 -2.38
N PHE A 148 2.88 13.11 -3.62
CA PHE A 148 3.72 13.65 -4.70
C PHE A 148 3.20 15.02 -5.13
N THR A 149 4.11 15.95 -5.41
CA THR A 149 3.76 17.19 -6.09
C THR A 149 3.42 16.92 -7.56
N ALA A 150 2.61 17.80 -8.17
CA ALA A 150 2.25 17.64 -9.57
C ALA A 150 3.47 17.59 -10.52
N PRO A 151 4.52 18.44 -10.38
CA PRO A 151 5.71 18.32 -11.19
C PRO A 151 6.45 16.98 -11.00
N ARG A 152 6.53 16.50 -9.77
CA ARG A 152 7.23 15.25 -9.47
C ARG A 152 6.47 14.02 -10.00
N LEU A 153 5.15 14.05 -9.96
CA LEU A 153 4.34 13.01 -10.59
C LEU A 153 4.50 13.01 -12.11
N ALA A 154 4.49 14.20 -12.74
CA ALA A 154 4.70 14.32 -14.18
C ALA A 154 6.07 13.73 -14.58
N GLU A 155 7.14 14.08 -13.85
CA GLU A 155 8.47 13.51 -14.06
C GLU A 155 8.47 11.97 -13.94
N ALA A 156 7.78 11.41 -12.94
CA ALA A 156 7.68 9.97 -12.76
C ALA A 156 6.94 9.29 -13.94
N LEU A 157 5.88 9.91 -14.46
CA LEU A 157 5.15 9.41 -15.63
C LEU A 157 6.01 9.45 -16.88
N ASP A 158 6.77 10.54 -17.11
CA ASP A 158 7.70 10.66 -18.23
C ASP A 158 8.82 9.62 -18.17
N VAL A 159 9.34 9.34 -16.97
CA VAL A 159 10.33 8.26 -16.76
C VAL A 159 9.74 6.91 -17.13
N SER A 160 8.54 6.60 -16.67
CA SER A 160 7.87 5.32 -16.98
C SER A 160 7.62 5.15 -18.47
N GLU A 161 7.17 6.20 -19.15
CA GLU A 161 6.94 6.19 -20.59
C GLU A 161 8.25 5.97 -21.36
N ARG A 162 9.29 6.73 -21.03
CA ARG A 162 10.62 6.65 -21.67
C ARG A 162 11.26 5.27 -21.52
N LEU A 163 11.08 4.63 -20.37
CA LEU A 163 11.65 3.31 -20.08
C LEU A 163 10.73 2.13 -20.45
N GLY A 164 9.47 2.39 -20.78
CA GLY A 164 8.49 1.35 -21.10
C GLY A 164 8.17 0.43 -19.92
N ILE A 165 8.14 0.97 -18.72
CA ILE A 165 7.90 0.25 -17.45
C ILE A 165 6.58 0.66 -16.80
N ALA A 166 6.17 -0.01 -15.72
CA ALA A 166 4.98 0.30 -14.95
C ALA A 166 4.97 1.78 -14.52
N ARG A 167 3.80 2.42 -14.61
CA ARG A 167 3.61 3.82 -14.22
C ARG A 167 2.67 3.93 -13.03
N TYR A 168 2.72 5.04 -12.32
CA TYR A 168 1.73 5.35 -11.31
C TYR A 168 0.34 5.53 -11.93
N GLU A 169 -0.61 4.69 -11.54
CA GLU A 169 -2.00 4.69 -12.02
C GLU A 169 -2.94 5.51 -11.12
N SER A 170 -2.47 5.90 -9.94
CA SER A 170 -3.24 6.69 -8.98
C SER A 170 -2.37 7.69 -8.24
N LEU A 171 -3.01 8.78 -7.80
CA LEU A 171 -2.43 9.72 -6.86
C LEU A 171 -3.35 9.88 -5.67
N GLN A 172 -2.81 9.74 -4.45
CA GLN A 172 -3.51 9.97 -3.19
C GLN A 172 -2.89 11.19 -2.48
N PRO A 173 -3.32 12.41 -2.79
CA PRO A 173 -2.82 13.61 -2.15
C PRO A 173 -3.56 13.90 -0.85
N LEU A 174 -2.98 14.77 -0.01
CA LEU A 174 -3.72 15.45 1.03
C LEU A 174 -4.72 16.42 0.37
N TYR A 175 -5.98 16.32 0.77
CA TYR A 175 -7.07 17.18 0.27
C TYR A 175 -7.24 18.41 1.16
#